data_962306bcd9a7a043df2a36b4168a7f85
#
_entry.id   962306bcd9a7a043df2a36b4168a7f85
#
_cell.length_a   1.000
_cell.length_b   1.000
_cell.length_c   1.000
_cell.angle_alpha   90.00
_cell.angle_beta   90.00
_cell.angle_gamma   90.00
#
_symmetry.space_group_name_H-M   'P 1'
#
loop_
_entity.id
_entity.type
_entity.pdbx_description
1 polymer ?
#
loop_
_entity_poly.entity_id
_entity_poly.type
_entity_poly.pdbx_seq_one_letter_code
_entity_poly.pdbx_strand_id
1 'polypeptide(L)'
;MTQAEPPAAPRFAPVSAPDPGIADAARARQHRLTKPTGALGRLEELSVWAAACQNRCPPKAFQRPRVVVFAGDHGVAAAGVSAYPASVTAQMVRNMDAGGAAVNVLAALTGAGVRVADMAVGRPSGNIAVEDALTGEQTHAALAAGIALADAEVDGGADLLIAGDMGIGNTTPATVLVAALTGSEPVAVVGRGTGVDDAGWMRKTAAVRDALRRTKDVRTDPVALLGVAGGADLAAMTGFLAQAAVRRTPVLLDGLVVTSAALVAEQLAPGARQWWLAGHRSTEPAHSLALQRLRLDPVLDLQMRLGEGSGALVALPVLQAAVGTLAQMATFDEARVDTT
;
A
#
# COMPACT_ATOMS: atom_id res chain seq x y z
N MET A 1 -34.76 23.68 -8.66
CA MET A 1 -33.66 22.80 -9.06
C MET A 1 -33.34 21.94 -7.85
N THR A 2 -33.82 20.70 -7.83
CA THR A 2 -33.47 19.70 -6.81
C THR A 2 -32.02 19.35 -6.97
N GLN A 3 -31.19 19.70 -5.97
CA GLN A 3 -29.83 19.20 -5.88
C GLN A 3 -29.93 17.67 -5.79
N ALA A 4 -29.36 16.96 -6.77
CA ALA A 4 -29.24 15.51 -6.69
C ALA A 4 -28.44 15.19 -5.41
N GLU A 5 -28.96 14.29 -4.58
CA GLU A 5 -28.21 13.77 -3.43
C GLU A 5 -26.85 13.25 -3.93
N PRO A 6 -25.76 13.59 -3.26
CA PRO A 6 -24.45 13.06 -3.64
C PRO A 6 -24.51 11.52 -3.60
N PRO A 7 -23.85 10.85 -4.56
CA PRO A 7 -23.83 9.39 -4.59
C PRO A 7 -23.33 8.85 -3.25
N ALA A 8 -24.02 7.85 -2.70
CA ALA A 8 -23.64 7.24 -1.43
C ALA A 8 -22.21 6.69 -1.51
N ALA A 9 -21.47 6.79 -0.41
CA ALA A 9 -20.12 6.24 -0.34
C ALA A 9 -20.11 4.74 -0.73
N PRO A 10 -19.10 4.26 -1.48
CA PRO A 10 -19.00 2.85 -1.84
C PRO A 10 -19.00 1.99 -0.57
N ARG A 11 -19.84 0.98 -0.54
CA ARG A 11 -19.89 -0.01 0.55
C ARG A 11 -19.13 -1.25 0.11
N PHE A 12 -18.17 -1.68 0.92
CA PHE A 12 -17.43 -2.90 0.68
C PHE A 12 -18.20 -4.11 1.22
N ALA A 13 -18.14 -5.24 0.49
CA ALA A 13 -18.62 -6.50 1.02
C ALA A 13 -17.76 -6.94 2.22
N PRO A 14 -18.31 -7.75 3.15
CA PRO A 14 -17.54 -8.27 4.27
C PRO A 14 -16.27 -8.99 3.81
N VAL A 15 -15.14 -8.65 4.42
CA VAL A 15 -13.86 -9.29 4.13
C VAL A 15 -13.77 -10.61 4.91
N SER A 16 -13.64 -11.73 4.18
CA SER A 16 -13.32 -13.02 4.79
C SER A 16 -11.81 -13.10 5.04
N ALA A 17 -11.41 -13.58 6.21
CA ALA A 17 -10.00 -13.83 6.50
C ALA A 17 -9.41 -14.90 5.56
N PRO A 18 -8.08 -14.90 5.30
CA PRO A 18 -7.37 -16.05 4.75
C PRO A 18 -7.65 -17.32 5.59
N ASP A 19 -7.66 -18.49 4.94
CA ASP A 19 -8.12 -19.72 5.56
C ASP A 19 -7.20 -20.20 6.72
N PRO A 20 -7.67 -20.25 7.97
CA PRO A 20 -6.87 -20.65 9.12
C PRO A 20 -6.52 -22.15 9.09
N GLY A 21 -7.37 -23.01 8.54
CA GLY A 21 -7.10 -24.43 8.42
C GLY A 21 -5.97 -24.72 7.44
N ILE A 22 -5.90 -23.94 6.34
CA ILE A 22 -4.77 -24.01 5.41
C ILE A 22 -3.50 -23.45 6.05
N ALA A 23 -3.59 -22.39 6.86
CA ALA A 23 -2.45 -21.90 7.62
C ALA A 23 -1.88 -22.97 8.56
N ASP A 24 -2.74 -23.70 9.27
CA ASP A 24 -2.33 -24.81 10.14
C ASP A 24 -1.72 -25.98 9.36
N ALA A 25 -2.28 -26.34 8.22
CA ALA A 25 -1.70 -27.35 7.32
C ALA A 25 -0.31 -26.92 6.81
N ALA A 26 -0.13 -25.64 6.49
CA ALA A 26 1.16 -25.10 6.06
C ALA A 26 2.20 -25.13 7.20
N ARG A 27 1.82 -24.78 8.43
CA ARG A 27 2.69 -24.93 9.62
C ARG A 27 3.08 -26.39 9.84
N ALA A 28 2.12 -27.31 9.78
CA ALA A 28 2.38 -28.72 9.92
C ALA A 28 3.35 -29.25 8.83
N ARG A 29 3.24 -28.75 7.59
CA ARG A 29 4.19 -29.09 6.52
C ARG A 29 5.58 -28.51 6.82
N GLN A 30 5.70 -27.24 7.31
CA GLN A 30 6.99 -26.64 7.69
C GLN A 30 7.76 -27.48 8.71
N HIS A 31 7.06 -28.11 9.67
CA HIS A 31 7.69 -29.00 10.67
C HIS A 31 8.21 -30.31 10.08
N ARG A 32 7.72 -30.74 8.92
CA ARG A 32 8.13 -31.98 8.27
C ARG A 32 9.23 -31.81 7.22
N LEU A 33 9.54 -30.58 6.81
CA LEU A 33 10.59 -30.30 5.81
C LEU A 33 11.97 -30.63 6.37
N THR A 34 12.90 -31.03 5.47
CA THR A 34 14.28 -31.44 5.80
C THR A 34 15.12 -30.28 6.33
N LYS A 35 14.75 -29.78 7.50
CA LYS A 35 15.41 -28.68 8.21
C LYS A 35 15.08 -28.73 9.71
N PRO A 36 15.92 -28.15 10.59
CA PRO A 36 15.53 -27.94 11.97
C PRO A 36 14.27 -27.06 12.07
N THR A 37 13.42 -27.33 13.07
CA THR A 37 12.20 -26.55 13.32
C THR A 37 12.53 -25.07 13.50
N GLY A 38 11.84 -24.18 12.76
CA GLY A 38 12.04 -22.73 12.82
C GLY A 38 13.30 -22.21 12.12
N ALA A 39 14.09 -23.06 11.48
CA ALA A 39 15.41 -22.69 10.92
C ALA A 39 15.33 -21.68 9.77
N LEU A 40 14.20 -21.56 9.08
CA LEU A 40 13.99 -20.55 8.04
C LEU A 40 13.34 -19.25 8.57
N GLY A 41 13.02 -19.19 9.86
CA GLY A 41 12.55 -17.96 10.54
C GLY A 41 11.38 -17.32 9.81
N ARG A 42 11.51 -16.05 9.45
CA ARG A 42 10.45 -15.26 8.81
C ARG A 42 9.93 -15.84 7.49
N LEU A 43 10.76 -16.56 6.73
CA LEU A 43 10.32 -17.23 5.49
C LEU A 43 9.20 -18.26 5.76
N GLU A 44 9.22 -18.93 6.91
CA GLU A 44 8.16 -19.88 7.28
C GLU A 44 6.82 -19.17 7.45
N GLU A 45 6.80 -18.04 8.15
CA GLU A 45 5.59 -17.24 8.36
C GLU A 45 5.03 -16.68 7.06
N LEU A 46 5.90 -16.14 6.18
CA LEU A 46 5.52 -15.62 4.88
C LEU A 46 4.90 -16.71 4.00
N SER A 47 5.47 -17.92 4.02
CA SER A 47 4.95 -19.05 3.26
C SER A 47 3.59 -19.54 3.78
N VAL A 48 3.40 -19.55 5.10
CA VAL A 48 2.12 -19.89 5.75
C VAL A 48 1.05 -18.89 5.37
N TRP A 49 1.36 -17.57 5.42
CA TRP A 49 0.45 -16.53 4.99
C TRP A 49 0.07 -16.69 3.51
N ALA A 50 1.04 -16.93 2.63
CA ALA A 50 0.78 -17.12 1.20
C ALA A 50 -0.11 -18.34 0.94
N ALA A 51 0.11 -19.45 1.64
CA ALA A 51 -0.71 -20.64 1.55
C ALA A 51 -2.17 -20.35 1.96
N ALA A 52 -2.36 -19.66 3.09
CA ALA A 52 -3.68 -19.27 3.59
C ALA A 52 -4.42 -18.35 2.61
N CYS A 53 -3.73 -17.34 2.04
CA CYS A 53 -4.31 -16.45 1.03
C CYS A 53 -4.70 -17.19 -0.25
N GLN A 54 -3.90 -18.17 -0.67
CA GLN A 54 -4.19 -18.98 -1.86
C GLN A 54 -5.21 -20.10 -1.58
N ASN A 55 -5.67 -20.25 -0.34
CA ASN A 55 -6.52 -21.37 0.10
C ASN A 55 -5.94 -22.73 -0.33
N ARG A 56 -4.62 -22.92 -0.19
CA ARG A 56 -3.91 -24.09 -0.70
C ARG A 56 -2.62 -24.39 0.06
N CYS A 57 -2.42 -25.65 0.43
CA CYS A 57 -1.16 -26.18 0.97
C CYS A 57 -0.72 -27.43 0.18
N PRO A 58 0.53 -27.48 -0.37
CA PRO A 58 1.50 -26.39 -0.44
C PRO A 58 1.04 -25.27 -1.40
N PRO A 59 1.51 -24.03 -1.20
CA PRO A 59 1.16 -22.90 -2.07
C PRO A 59 1.79 -23.04 -3.46
N LYS A 60 1.24 -22.31 -4.44
CA LYS A 60 1.85 -22.16 -5.77
C LYS A 60 2.69 -20.88 -5.81
N ALA A 61 3.71 -20.87 -6.66
CA ALA A 61 4.42 -19.65 -6.99
C ALA A 61 3.44 -18.60 -7.56
N PHE A 62 3.64 -17.34 -7.21
CA PHE A 62 2.92 -16.24 -7.84
C PHE A 62 3.38 -16.10 -9.29
N GLN A 63 2.42 -16.18 -10.23
CA GLN A 63 2.69 -16.19 -11.67
C GLN A 63 2.42 -14.86 -12.34
N ARG A 64 1.52 -14.06 -11.76
CA ARG A 64 1.07 -12.79 -12.34
C ARG A 64 0.99 -11.67 -11.30
N PRO A 65 2.12 -11.35 -10.64
CA PRO A 65 2.16 -10.19 -9.76
C PRO A 65 1.96 -8.91 -10.59
N ARG A 66 1.13 -7.99 -10.08
CA ARG A 66 0.78 -6.75 -10.76
C ARG A 66 1.03 -5.55 -9.88
N VAL A 67 1.71 -4.55 -10.43
CA VAL A 67 1.92 -3.25 -9.79
C VAL A 67 1.00 -2.23 -10.44
N VAL A 68 0.22 -1.52 -9.63
CA VAL A 68 -0.55 -0.35 -10.04
C VAL A 68 0.03 0.87 -9.35
N VAL A 69 0.61 1.79 -10.14
CA VAL A 69 1.15 3.06 -9.65
C VAL A 69 0.07 4.12 -9.80
N PHE A 70 -0.42 4.66 -8.69
CA PHE A 70 -1.42 5.71 -8.66
C PHE A 70 -0.72 7.07 -8.75
N ALA A 71 -0.98 7.79 -9.83
CA ALA A 71 -0.35 9.09 -10.08
C ALA A 71 -1.33 10.24 -9.87
N GLY A 72 -0.97 11.24 -9.05
CA GLY A 72 -1.82 12.39 -8.78
C GLY A 72 -1.05 13.60 -8.28
N ASP A 73 -1.54 14.79 -8.59
CA ASP A 73 -0.96 16.04 -8.14
C ASP A 73 -1.67 16.59 -6.89
N HIS A 74 -0.90 17.24 -6.03
CA HIS A 74 -1.36 17.78 -4.75
C HIS A 74 -1.15 19.29 -4.67
N GLY A 75 -2.21 20.05 -4.37
CA GLY A 75 -2.15 21.50 -4.23
C GLY A 75 -1.21 21.97 -3.12
N VAL A 76 -0.99 21.16 -2.09
CA VAL A 76 -0.03 21.45 -1.02
C VAL A 76 1.43 21.54 -1.52
N ALA A 77 1.76 21.00 -2.70
CA ALA A 77 3.08 21.14 -3.30
C ALA A 77 3.48 22.61 -3.50
N ALA A 78 2.51 23.51 -3.79
CA ALA A 78 2.74 24.95 -3.92
C ALA A 78 3.25 25.60 -2.62
N ALA A 79 3.05 24.98 -1.46
CA ALA A 79 3.57 25.46 -0.17
C ALA A 79 5.06 25.11 0.05
N GLY A 80 5.76 24.56 -0.96
CA GLY A 80 7.19 24.23 -0.87
C GLY A 80 7.50 23.09 0.09
N VAL A 81 6.63 22.09 0.12
CA VAL A 81 6.76 20.85 0.94
C VAL A 81 7.57 19.76 0.25
N SER A 82 8.03 20.00 -0.98
CA SER A 82 8.84 19.08 -1.78
C SER A 82 10.07 19.78 -2.34
N ALA A 83 11.15 19.04 -2.52
CA ALA A 83 12.37 19.54 -3.16
C ALA A 83 12.23 19.65 -4.70
N TYR A 84 11.23 18.98 -5.28
CA TYR A 84 10.95 19.01 -6.72
C TYR A 84 9.69 19.80 -7.03
N PRO A 85 9.62 20.47 -8.21
CA PRO A 85 8.41 21.14 -8.66
C PRO A 85 7.31 20.15 -9.06
N ALA A 86 6.04 20.56 -8.96
CA ALA A 86 4.88 19.70 -9.27
C ALA A 86 4.92 19.10 -10.70
N SER A 87 5.53 19.80 -11.66
CA SER A 87 5.68 19.32 -13.05
C SER A 87 6.40 17.98 -13.18
N VAL A 88 7.17 17.58 -12.14
CA VAL A 88 7.88 16.30 -12.12
C VAL A 88 6.91 15.11 -12.08
N THR A 89 5.72 15.24 -11.51
CA THR A 89 4.71 14.17 -11.52
C THR A 89 4.43 13.70 -12.97
N ALA A 90 4.05 14.62 -13.85
CA ALA A 90 3.77 14.28 -15.25
C ALA A 90 5.01 13.78 -16.02
N GLN A 91 6.20 14.27 -15.65
CA GLN A 91 7.46 13.79 -16.25
C GLN A 91 7.75 12.34 -15.86
N MET A 92 7.53 12.00 -14.57
CA MET A 92 7.72 10.64 -14.08
C MET A 92 6.69 9.67 -14.64
N VAL A 93 5.43 10.06 -14.80
CA VAL A 93 4.42 9.24 -15.48
C VAL A 93 4.88 8.87 -16.90
N ARG A 94 5.34 9.86 -17.68
CA ARG A 94 5.89 9.58 -19.03
C ARG A 94 7.13 8.68 -18.98
N ASN A 95 7.99 8.85 -17.98
CA ASN A 95 9.16 7.99 -17.79
C ASN A 95 8.77 6.54 -17.44
N MET A 96 7.74 6.35 -16.61
CA MET A 96 7.18 5.03 -16.31
C MET A 96 6.55 4.37 -17.53
N ASP A 97 5.80 5.12 -18.34
CA ASP A 97 5.20 4.64 -19.57
C ASP A 97 6.27 4.24 -20.61
N ALA A 98 7.41 4.95 -20.62
CA ALA A 98 8.56 4.64 -21.45
C ALA A 98 9.44 3.49 -20.91
N GLY A 99 9.14 2.96 -19.73
CA GLY A 99 9.91 1.86 -19.13
C GLY A 99 11.19 2.29 -18.40
N GLY A 100 11.40 3.59 -18.14
CA GLY A 100 12.67 4.13 -17.62
C GLY A 100 12.72 4.34 -16.09
N ALA A 101 11.63 4.12 -15.37
CA ALA A 101 11.57 4.34 -13.91
C ALA A 101 12.02 3.10 -13.10
N ALA A 102 12.27 3.31 -11.82
CA ALA A 102 12.67 2.21 -10.92
C ALA A 102 11.64 1.09 -10.87
N VAL A 103 10.34 1.42 -10.84
CA VAL A 103 9.26 0.44 -10.88
C VAL A 103 9.37 -0.49 -12.10
N ASN A 104 9.70 0.04 -13.28
CA ASN A 104 9.81 -0.75 -14.50
C ASN A 104 10.95 -1.76 -14.42
N VAL A 105 12.13 -1.29 -13.97
CA VAL A 105 13.32 -2.13 -13.82
C VAL A 105 13.09 -3.24 -12.80
N LEU A 106 12.57 -2.88 -11.62
CA LEU A 106 12.32 -3.84 -10.55
C LEU A 106 11.20 -4.82 -10.91
N ALA A 107 10.16 -4.36 -11.59
CA ALA A 107 9.08 -5.21 -12.06
C ALA A 107 9.59 -6.23 -13.10
N ALA A 108 10.42 -5.82 -14.06
CA ALA A 108 11.04 -6.71 -15.03
C ALA A 108 11.90 -7.79 -14.37
N LEU A 109 12.69 -7.43 -13.34
CA LEU A 109 13.52 -8.37 -12.58
C LEU A 109 12.70 -9.40 -11.79
N THR A 110 11.49 -9.05 -11.38
CA THR A 110 10.63 -9.89 -10.52
C THR A 110 9.48 -10.55 -11.26
N GLY A 111 9.36 -10.31 -12.57
CA GLY A 111 8.27 -10.85 -13.41
C GLY A 111 6.92 -10.18 -13.16
N ALA A 112 6.89 -8.99 -12.53
CA ALA A 112 5.67 -8.25 -12.29
C ALA A 112 5.29 -7.39 -13.50
N GLY A 113 3.99 -7.27 -13.77
CA GLY A 113 3.48 -6.32 -14.76
C GLY A 113 3.20 -4.96 -14.11
N VAL A 114 3.44 -3.86 -14.83
CA VAL A 114 3.21 -2.49 -14.36
C VAL A 114 2.03 -1.86 -15.07
N ARG A 115 1.20 -1.15 -14.33
CA ARG A 115 0.18 -0.21 -14.82
C ARG A 115 0.37 1.12 -14.12
N VAL A 116 0.36 2.22 -14.86
CA VAL A 116 0.26 3.57 -14.30
C VAL A 116 -1.19 4.02 -14.42
N ALA A 117 -1.78 4.44 -13.30
CA ALA A 117 -3.14 4.94 -13.22
C ALA A 117 -3.09 6.46 -12.98
N ASP A 118 -3.46 7.24 -13.98
CA ASP A 118 -3.61 8.70 -13.85
C ASP A 118 -4.89 9.01 -13.06
N MET A 119 -4.72 9.44 -11.82
CA MET A 119 -5.83 9.81 -10.95
C MET A 119 -6.16 11.30 -10.97
N ALA A 120 -5.21 12.16 -11.25
CA ALA A 120 -5.42 13.60 -11.44
C ALA A 120 -4.11 14.34 -11.79
N VAL A 121 -3.27 13.78 -12.63
CA VAL A 121 -2.04 14.46 -13.10
C VAL A 121 -2.40 15.71 -13.89
N GLY A 122 -1.80 16.86 -13.55
CA GLY A 122 -2.12 18.17 -14.12
C GLY A 122 -3.39 18.83 -13.55
N ARG A 123 -4.09 18.16 -12.63
CA ARG A 123 -5.29 18.68 -11.93
C ARG A 123 -5.14 18.47 -10.43
N PRO A 124 -4.33 19.30 -9.76
CA PRO A 124 -3.98 19.08 -8.36
C PRO A 124 -5.22 19.11 -7.46
N SER A 125 -5.17 18.34 -6.38
CA SER A 125 -6.13 18.45 -5.28
C SER A 125 -6.08 19.86 -4.66
N GLY A 126 -7.05 20.21 -3.84
CA GLY A 126 -6.97 21.40 -2.99
C GLY A 126 -5.73 21.37 -2.07
N ASN A 127 -5.28 22.54 -1.63
CA ASN A 127 -4.21 22.64 -0.66
C ASN A 127 -4.75 22.32 0.74
N ILE A 128 -4.49 21.11 1.23
CA ILE A 128 -5.02 20.58 2.49
C ILE A 128 -4.75 21.45 3.73
N ALA A 129 -3.75 22.33 3.67
CA ALA A 129 -3.46 23.24 4.77
C ALA A 129 -4.53 24.33 4.94
N VAL A 130 -5.27 24.67 3.88
CA VAL A 130 -6.21 25.79 3.84
C VAL A 130 -7.60 25.43 3.31
N GLU A 131 -7.73 24.37 2.52
CA GLU A 131 -8.98 23.93 1.90
C GLU A 131 -9.05 22.38 1.82
N ASP A 132 -10.20 21.83 1.50
CA ASP A 132 -10.35 20.39 1.33
C ASP A 132 -9.63 19.91 0.07
N ALA A 133 -9.04 18.71 0.16
CA ALA A 133 -8.35 18.10 -0.98
C ALA A 133 -9.30 17.84 -2.15
N LEU A 134 -10.48 17.30 -1.85
CA LEU A 134 -11.46 16.85 -2.82
C LEU A 134 -12.87 17.22 -2.36
N THR A 135 -13.78 17.41 -3.31
CA THR A 135 -15.21 17.41 -3.01
C THR A 135 -15.68 15.99 -2.67
N GLY A 136 -16.87 15.85 -2.06
CA GLY A 136 -17.45 14.53 -1.80
C GLY A 136 -17.63 13.70 -3.08
N GLU A 137 -18.06 14.31 -4.17
CA GLU A 137 -18.19 13.65 -5.48
C GLU A 137 -16.85 13.16 -6.02
N GLN A 138 -15.82 14.00 -5.96
CA GLN A 138 -14.46 13.62 -6.39
C GLN A 138 -13.89 12.49 -5.53
N THR A 139 -14.14 12.51 -4.21
CA THR A 139 -13.70 11.46 -3.30
C THR A 139 -14.34 10.12 -3.63
N HIS A 140 -15.68 10.11 -3.86
CA HIS A 140 -16.40 8.91 -4.24
C HIS A 140 -15.98 8.37 -5.62
N ALA A 141 -15.78 9.27 -6.59
CA ALA A 141 -15.30 8.89 -7.92
C ALA A 141 -13.90 8.26 -7.87
N ALA A 142 -12.99 8.83 -7.08
CA ALA A 142 -11.63 8.28 -6.92
C ALA A 142 -11.65 6.91 -6.21
N LEU A 143 -12.41 6.76 -5.13
CA LEU A 143 -12.62 5.46 -4.48
C LEU A 143 -13.15 4.41 -5.46
N ALA A 144 -14.17 4.76 -6.25
CA ALA A 144 -14.78 3.86 -7.25
C ALA A 144 -13.77 3.49 -8.36
N ALA A 145 -12.93 4.42 -8.79
CA ALA A 145 -11.87 4.15 -9.75
C ALA A 145 -10.84 3.14 -9.22
N GLY A 146 -10.46 3.26 -7.94
CA GLY A 146 -9.58 2.29 -7.27
C GLY A 146 -10.20 0.90 -7.18
N ILE A 147 -11.48 0.80 -6.83
CA ILE A 147 -12.25 -0.46 -6.82
C ILE A 147 -12.22 -1.10 -8.21
N ALA A 148 -12.55 -0.34 -9.26
CA ALA A 148 -12.55 -0.83 -10.63
C ALA A 148 -11.18 -1.30 -11.10
N LEU A 149 -10.10 -0.61 -10.69
CA LEU A 149 -8.72 -1.03 -10.98
C LEU A 149 -8.37 -2.37 -10.31
N ALA A 150 -8.77 -2.57 -9.05
CA ALA A 150 -8.56 -3.84 -8.36
C ALA A 150 -9.31 -4.98 -9.07
N ASP A 151 -10.59 -4.77 -9.40
CA ASP A 151 -11.39 -5.75 -10.13
C ASP A 151 -10.77 -6.07 -11.49
N ALA A 152 -10.34 -5.06 -12.26
CA ALA A 152 -9.71 -5.26 -13.56
C ALA A 152 -8.41 -6.07 -13.50
N GLU A 153 -7.54 -5.82 -12.51
CA GLU A 153 -6.31 -6.60 -12.34
C GLU A 153 -6.61 -8.05 -11.92
N VAL A 154 -7.54 -8.25 -10.99
CA VAL A 154 -7.93 -9.58 -10.51
C VAL A 154 -8.62 -10.38 -11.62
N ASP A 155 -9.56 -9.78 -12.35
CA ASP A 155 -10.23 -10.40 -13.50
C ASP A 155 -9.26 -10.69 -14.65
N GLY A 156 -8.20 -9.86 -14.77
CA GLY A 156 -7.06 -10.11 -15.65
C GLY A 156 -6.15 -11.24 -15.19
N GLY A 157 -6.43 -11.86 -14.03
CA GLY A 157 -5.72 -13.02 -13.49
C GLY A 157 -4.51 -12.67 -12.62
N ALA A 158 -4.45 -11.46 -12.05
CA ALA A 158 -3.45 -11.14 -11.04
C ALA A 158 -3.62 -12.04 -9.80
N ASP A 159 -2.54 -12.63 -9.34
CA ASP A 159 -2.50 -13.51 -8.18
C ASP A 159 -1.79 -12.88 -6.97
N LEU A 160 -1.15 -11.72 -7.17
CA LEU A 160 -0.59 -10.83 -6.17
C LEU A 160 -0.65 -9.40 -6.69
N LEU A 161 -1.09 -8.46 -5.86
CA LEU A 161 -1.14 -7.05 -6.19
C LEU A 161 -0.09 -6.26 -5.40
N ILE A 162 0.38 -5.18 -6.00
CA ILE A 162 1.25 -4.17 -5.39
C ILE A 162 0.64 -2.82 -5.73
N ALA A 163 0.48 -1.95 -4.74
CA ALA A 163 0.20 -0.54 -4.97
C ALA A 163 1.50 0.25 -4.92
N GLY A 164 1.66 1.18 -5.86
CA GLY A 164 2.72 2.17 -5.88
C GLY A 164 2.13 3.57 -5.97
N ASP A 165 2.92 4.58 -5.75
CA ASP A 165 2.51 5.98 -5.77
C ASP A 165 3.46 6.85 -6.59
N MET A 166 2.91 7.89 -7.23
CA MET A 166 3.66 8.97 -7.85
C MET A 166 2.91 10.29 -7.70
N GLY A 167 3.50 11.25 -6.99
CA GLY A 167 2.88 12.57 -6.84
C GLY A 167 3.74 13.51 -6.02
N ILE A 168 4.14 14.64 -6.62
CA ILE A 168 4.93 15.63 -5.88
C ILE A 168 4.08 16.24 -4.77
N GLY A 169 4.58 16.10 -3.52
CA GLY A 169 3.89 16.56 -2.32
C GLY A 169 3.00 15.51 -1.63
N ASN A 170 2.76 14.32 -2.24
CA ASN A 170 1.86 13.28 -1.74
C ASN A 170 2.19 12.77 -0.32
N THR A 171 3.46 12.80 0.08
CA THR A 171 3.85 12.41 1.45
C THR A 171 3.30 13.34 2.52
N THR A 172 2.87 14.56 2.18
CA THR A 172 2.24 15.50 3.13
C THR A 172 0.84 15.03 3.51
N PRO A 173 -0.13 14.84 2.58
CA PRO A 173 -1.43 14.26 2.89
C PRO A 173 -1.31 12.85 3.49
N ALA A 174 -0.42 11.99 3.00
CA ALA A 174 -0.19 10.67 3.59
C ALA A 174 0.20 10.78 5.08
N THR A 175 1.10 11.71 5.43
CA THR A 175 1.48 11.98 6.83
C THR A 175 0.29 12.49 7.66
N VAL A 176 -0.57 13.33 7.08
CA VAL A 176 -1.79 13.82 7.76
C VAL A 176 -2.74 12.68 8.07
N LEU A 177 -3.00 11.79 7.10
CA LEU A 177 -3.86 10.61 7.32
C LEU A 177 -3.33 9.73 8.45
N VAL A 178 -2.01 9.43 8.44
CA VAL A 178 -1.41 8.64 9.53
C VAL A 178 -1.56 9.35 10.87
N ALA A 179 -1.21 10.64 10.94
CA ALA A 179 -1.27 11.39 12.19
C ALA A 179 -2.72 11.49 12.73
N ALA A 180 -3.71 11.72 11.86
CA ALA A 180 -5.11 11.78 12.23
C ALA A 180 -5.62 10.44 12.80
N LEU A 181 -5.20 9.31 12.22
CA LEU A 181 -5.65 7.97 12.60
C LEU A 181 -4.86 7.33 13.75
N THR A 182 -3.67 7.87 14.06
CA THR A 182 -2.84 7.40 15.18
C THR A 182 -2.85 8.36 16.38
N GLY A 183 -3.38 9.58 16.20
CA GLY A 183 -3.35 10.61 17.23
C GLY A 183 -1.96 11.20 17.47
N SER A 184 -1.08 11.14 16.47
CA SER A 184 0.32 11.58 16.59
C SER A 184 0.49 13.06 16.31
N GLU A 185 1.47 13.67 16.99
CA GLU A 185 1.82 15.09 16.80
C GLU A 185 2.58 15.29 15.48
N PRO A 186 2.41 16.45 14.78
CA PRO A 186 3.05 16.73 13.50
C PRO A 186 4.58 16.53 13.49
N VAL A 187 5.25 16.99 14.53
CA VAL A 187 6.72 16.91 14.64
C VAL A 187 7.22 15.46 14.71
N ALA A 188 6.41 14.55 15.26
CA ALA A 188 6.78 13.13 15.38
C ALA A 188 6.63 12.35 14.07
N VAL A 189 5.81 12.85 13.15
CA VAL A 189 5.44 12.10 11.92
C VAL A 189 6.04 12.65 10.64
N VAL A 190 6.47 13.93 10.62
CA VAL A 190 6.95 14.57 9.39
C VAL A 190 8.37 14.14 9.08
N GLY A 191 8.52 13.46 7.95
CA GLY A 191 9.81 13.14 7.35
C GLY A 191 10.24 14.17 6.31
N ARG A 192 11.41 13.92 5.68
CA ARG A 192 11.97 14.80 4.66
C ARG A 192 11.43 14.54 3.25
N GLY A 193 10.63 13.48 3.07
CA GLY A 193 10.04 13.13 1.77
C GLY A 193 11.09 13.08 0.66
N THR A 194 10.98 13.98 -0.31
CA THR A 194 11.90 14.09 -1.45
C THR A 194 13.30 14.62 -1.09
N GLY A 195 13.59 14.87 0.19
CA GLY A 195 14.88 15.38 0.65
C GLY A 195 14.91 16.89 0.88
N VAL A 196 13.78 17.48 1.33
CA VAL A 196 13.73 18.90 1.69
C VAL A 196 14.74 19.26 2.78
N ASP A 197 15.26 20.48 2.70
CA ASP A 197 16.09 21.10 3.74
C ASP A 197 15.29 21.40 5.03
N ASP A 198 15.94 21.99 6.02
CA ASP A 198 15.28 22.31 7.31
C ASP A 198 14.14 23.34 7.12
N ALA A 199 14.29 24.31 6.24
CA ALA A 199 13.25 25.28 5.93
C ALA A 199 12.05 24.61 5.25
N GLY A 200 12.27 23.70 4.31
CA GLY A 200 11.23 22.88 3.68
C GLY A 200 10.55 21.95 4.67
N TRP A 201 11.32 21.34 5.58
CA TRP A 201 10.76 20.50 6.66
C TRP A 201 9.86 21.30 7.60
N MET A 202 10.25 22.53 7.97
CA MET A 202 9.41 23.43 8.77
C MET A 202 8.12 23.79 8.04
N ARG A 203 8.17 24.12 6.73
CA ARG A 203 6.96 24.38 5.93
C ARG A 203 6.05 23.16 5.88
N LYS A 204 6.62 21.97 5.64
CA LYS A 204 5.87 20.72 5.62
C LYS A 204 5.22 20.41 6.98
N THR A 205 5.93 20.63 8.09
CA THR A 205 5.40 20.46 9.43
C THR A 205 4.24 21.43 9.72
N ALA A 206 4.36 22.68 9.30
CA ALA A 206 3.29 23.65 9.40
C ALA A 206 2.06 23.24 8.58
N ALA A 207 2.25 22.79 7.33
CA ALA A 207 1.16 22.31 6.48
C ALA A 207 0.45 21.10 7.09
N VAL A 208 1.20 20.13 7.63
CA VAL A 208 0.63 18.96 8.34
C VAL A 208 -0.15 19.38 9.58
N ARG A 209 0.38 20.29 10.39
CA ARG A 209 -0.32 20.82 11.57
C ARG A 209 -1.66 21.47 11.19
N ASP A 210 -1.67 22.32 10.17
CA ASP A 210 -2.85 23.06 9.77
C ASP A 210 -3.90 22.14 9.13
N ALA A 211 -3.47 21.17 8.31
CA ALA A 211 -4.34 20.13 7.79
C ALA A 211 -4.94 19.26 8.91
N LEU A 212 -4.16 18.85 9.91
CA LEU A 212 -4.66 18.08 11.06
C LEU A 212 -5.75 18.81 11.85
N ARG A 213 -5.66 20.14 11.98
CA ARG A 213 -6.73 20.93 12.61
C ARG A 213 -8.04 20.81 11.82
N ARG A 214 -7.96 20.79 10.50
CA ARG A 214 -9.11 20.65 9.60
C ARG A 214 -9.76 19.26 9.66
N THR A 215 -8.98 18.20 9.94
CA THR A 215 -9.51 16.84 10.05
C THR A 215 -10.20 16.53 11.37
N LYS A 216 -10.18 17.45 12.36
CA LYS A 216 -10.61 17.18 13.74
C LYS A 216 -12.01 16.55 13.85
N ASP A 217 -12.95 17.05 13.06
CA ASP A 217 -14.36 16.65 13.15
C ASP A 217 -14.70 15.49 12.19
N VAL A 218 -13.78 15.08 11.33
CA VAL A 218 -13.99 14.01 10.31
C VAL A 218 -13.12 12.78 10.52
N ARG A 219 -12.32 12.72 11.57
CA ARG A 219 -11.36 11.60 11.82
C ARG A 219 -11.99 10.23 11.92
N THR A 220 -13.26 10.15 12.29
CA THR A 220 -14.01 8.89 12.44
C THR A 220 -14.80 8.52 11.19
N ASP A 221 -14.84 9.39 10.19
CA ASP A 221 -15.42 9.14 8.88
C ASP A 221 -14.28 9.00 7.84
N PRO A 222 -13.93 7.79 7.42
CA PRO A 222 -12.79 7.57 6.53
C PRO A 222 -12.96 8.22 5.15
N VAL A 223 -14.19 8.37 4.65
CA VAL A 223 -14.46 9.01 3.36
C VAL A 223 -14.32 10.52 3.48
N ALA A 224 -14.90 11.12 4.51
CA ALA A 224 -14.75 12.54 4.78
C ALA A 224 -13.28 12.92 5.07
N LEU A 225 -12.55 12.06 5.78
CA LEU A 225 -11.11 12.24 6.04
C LEU A 225 -10.30 12.29 4.74
N LEU A 226 -10.58 11.40 3.77
CA LEU A 226 -9.96 11.42 2.45
C LEU A 226 -10.33 12.69 1.67
N GLY A 227 -11.56 13.16 1.77
CA GLY A 227 -12.02 14.40 1.15
C GLY A 227 -11.28 15.62 1.68
N VAL A 228 -11.12 15.71 3.00
CA VAL A 228 -10.47 16.87 3.65
C VAL A 228 -8.96 16.85 3.48
N ALA A 229 -8.30 15.70 3.61
CA ALA A 229 -6.84 15.63 3.76
C ALA A 229 -6.14 14.61 2.86
N GLY A 230 -6.84 14.00 1.91
CA GLY A 230 -6.25 13.01 1.01
C GLY A 230 -5.78 13.58 -0.32
N GLY A 231 -6.26 12.98 -1.38
CA GLY A 231 -6.01 13.26 -2.79
C GLY A 231 -6.65 12.17 -3.64
N ALA A 232 -6.79 12.39 -4.95
CA ALA A 232 -7.43 11.42 -5.83
C ALA A 232 -6.66 10.08 -5.88
N ASP A 233 -5.34 10.13 -5.83
CA ASP A 233 -4.45 8.96 -5.75
C ASP A 233 -4.64 8.19 -4.45
N LEU A 234 -4.65 8.87 -3.30
CA LEU A 234 -4.85 8.25 -1.99
C LEU A 234 -6.25 7.63 -1.84
N ALA A 235 -7.28 8.32 -2.33
CA ALA A 235 -8.64 7.78 -2.32
C ALA A 235 -8.76 6.55 -3.25
N ALA A 236 -8.17 6.59 -4.45
CA ALA A 236 -8.16 5.46 -5.35
C ALA A 236 -7.37 4.27 -4.78
N MET A 237 -6.18 4.50 -4.20
CA MET A 237 -5.43 3.46 -3.49
C MET A 237 -6.23 2.83 -2.35
N THR A 238 -6.97 3.65 -1.59
CA THR A 238 -7.84 3.16 -0.51
C THR A 238 -8.90 2.20 -1.07
N GLY A 239 -9.59 2.58 -2.14
CA GLY A 239 -10.56 1.73 -2.83
C GLY A 239 -9.94 0.45 -3.36
N PHE A 240 -8.78 0.55 -3.99
CA PHE A 240 -8.02 -0.59 -4.54
C PHE A 240 -7.64 -1.61 -3.47
N LEU A 241 -7.05 -1.16 -2.35
CA LEU A 241 -6.60 -2.03 -1.27
C LEU A 241 -7.76 -2.72 -0.56
N ALA A 242 -8.85 -2.01 -0.31
CA ALA A 242 -10.06 -2.57 0.28
C ALA A 242 -10.69 -3.62 -0.64
N GLN A 243 -10.83 -3.31 -1.94
CA GLN A 243 -11.43 -4.20 -2.93
C GLN A 243 -10.56 -5.45 -3.18
N ALA A 244 -9.25 -5.32 -3.20
CA ALA A 244 -8.35 -6.47 -3.31
C ALA A 244 -8.61 -7.51 -2.20
N ALA A 245 -8.83 -7.04 -0.96
CA ALA A 245 -9.15 -7.92 0.16
C ALA A 245 -10.55 -8.54 0.03
N VAL A 246 -11.56 -7.78 -0.43
CA VAL A 246 -12.89 -8.32 -0.76
C VAL A 246 -12.80 -9.41 -1.83
N ARG A 247 -11.93 -9.21 -2.84
CA ARG A 247 -11.64 -10.17 -3.91
C ARG A 247 -10.72 -11.31 -3.47
N ARG A 248 -10.31 -11.35 -2.18
CA ARG A 248 -9.41 -12.37 -1.63
C ARG A 248 -8.09 -12.47 -2.38
N THR A 249 -7.56 -11.33 -2.81
CA THR A 249 -6.30 -11.23 -3.52
C THR A 249 -5.24 -10.62 -2.60
N PRO A 250 -4.10 -11.29 -2.37
CA PRO A 250 -3.04 -10.79 -1.50
C PRO A 250 -2.38 -9.53 -2.07
N VAL A 251 -1.98 -8.62 -1.18
CA VAL A 251 -1.29 -7.38 -1.55
C VAL A 251 0.01 -7.24 -0.79
N LEU A 252 1.06 -6.84 -1.50
CA LEU A 252 2.32 -6.42 -0.92
C LEU A 252 2.37 -4.89 -0.89
N LEU A 253 2.29 -4.31 0.31
CA LEU A 253 2.28 -2.86 0.52
C LEU A 253 3.69 -2.28 0.35
N ASP A 254 3.77 -1.11 -0.27
CA ASP A 254 5.01 -0.34 -0.40
C ASP A 254 5.24 0.58 0.84
N GLY A 255 5.60 1.83 0.61
CA GLY A 255 6.01 2.78 1.63
C GLY A 255 4.88 3.54 2.32
N LEU A 256 5.21 4.75 2.78
CA LEU A 256 4.32 5.61 3.58
C LEU A 256 2.98 5.90 2.88
N VAL A 257 3.01 6.31 1.60
CA VAL A 257 1.80 6.77 0.90
C VAL A 257 0.80 5.62 0.77
N VAL A 258 1.25 4.45 0.32
CA VAL A 258 0.43 3.25 0.21
C VAL A 258 -0.09 2.79 1.57
N THR A 259 0.76 2.76 2.59
CA THR A 259 0.36 2.30 3.94
C THR A 259 -0.59 3.29 4.62
N SER A 260 -0.52 4.59 4.31
CA SER A 260 -1.51 5.56 4.78
C SER A 260 -2.90 5.31 4.18
N ALA A 261 -2.97 4.96 2.89
CA ALA A 261 -4.21 4.54 2.24
C ALA A 261 -4.72 3.21 2.83
N ALA A 262 -3.83 2.27 3.17
CA ALA A 262 -4.19 1.01 3.82
C ALA A 262 -4.83 1.22 5.20
N LEU A 263 -4.38 2.22 5.99
CA LEU A 263 -5.03 2.58 7.25
C LEU A 263 -6.50 2.97 7.07
N VAL A 264 -6.79 3.75 6.03
CA VAL A 264 -8.16 4.17 5.70
C VAL A 264 -8.96 2.99 5.14
N ALA A 265 -8.34 2.16 4.29
CA ALA A 265 -8.96 0.98 3.70
C ALA A 265 -9.39 -0.05 4.78
N GLU A 266 -8.59 -0.25 5.83
CA GLU A 266 -8.97 -1.13 6.96
C GLU A 266 -10.20 -0.62 7.71
N GLN A 267 -10.45 0.70 7.75
CA GLN A 267 -11.68 1.25 8.35
C GLN A 267 -12.90 1.05 7.44
N LEU A 268 -12.72 1.13 6.12
CA LEU A 268 -13.79 0.92 5.15
C LEU A 268 -14.14 -0.57 4.96
N ALA A 269 -13.14 -1.44 5.05
CA ALA A 269 -13.24 -2.88 4.87
C ALA A 269 -12.53 -3.61 6.03
N PRO A 270 -13.14 -3.67 7.22
CA PRO A 270 -12.50 -4.27 8.40
C PRO A 270 -12.07 -5.72 8.15
N GLY A 271 -10.83 -6.02 8.48
CA GLY A 271 -10.21 -7.32 8.21
C GLY A 271 -9.34 -7.37 6.94
N ALA A 272 -9.36 -6.31 6.12
CA ALA A 272 -8.57 -6.23 4.89
C ALA A 272 -7.06 -6.41 5.15
N ARG A 273 -6.56 -5.94 6.30
CA ARG A 273 -5.15 -6.07 6.70
C ARG A 273 -4.63 -7.50 6.72
N GLN A 274 -5.49 -8.50 6.84
CA GLN A 274 -5.08 -9.92 6.85
C GLN A 274 -4.62 -10.40 5.46
N TRP A 275 -5.00 -9.66 4.41
CA TRP A 275 -4.62 -9.88 3.03
C TRP A 275 -3.36 -9.11 2.62
N TRP A 276 -2.74 -8.37 3.54
CA TRP A 276 -1.59 -7.52 3.26
C TRP A 276 -0.33 -7.97 3.96
N LEU A 277 0.80 -7.84 3.27
CA LEU A 277 2.15 -7.84 3.85
C LEU A 277 2.79 -6.48 3.62
N ALA A 278 3.53 -5.97 4.58
CA ALA A 278 4.37 -4.80 4.38
C ALA A 278 5.67 -5.24 3.69
N GLY A 279 5.91 -4.77 2.45
CA GLY A 279 7.10 -5.14 1.68
C GLY A 279 8.37 -4.64 2.33
N HIS A 280 8.39 -3.39 2.77
CA HIS A 280 9.58 -2.81 3.41
C HIS A 280 9.22 -1.80 4.49
N ARG A 281 10.24 -1.40 5.27
CA ARG A 281 10.18 -0.24 6.14
C ARG A 281 10.79 0.96 5.42
N SER A 282 9.97 1.99 5.14
CA SER A 282 10.48 3.27 4.65
C SER A 282 11.10 4.07 5.79
N THR A 283 12.06 4.94 5.46
CA THR A 283 12.69 5.86 6.44
C THR A 283 11.78 7.01 6.89
N GLU A 284 10.58 7.15 6.30
CA GLU A 284 9.59 8.16 6.70
C GLU A 284 8.99 7.81 8.08
N PRO A 285 9.06 8.70 9.10
CA PRO A 285 8.63 8.39 10.47
C PRO A 285 7.18 7.92 10.57
N ALA A 286 6.27 8.55 9.83
CA ALA A 286 4.85 8.18 9.82
C ALA A 286 4.63 6.74 9.33
N HIS A 287 5.50 6.19 8.50
CA HIS A 287 5.36 4.82 8.00
C HIS A 287 5.47 3.79 9.14
N SER A 288 6.43 3.95 10.04
CA SER A 288 6.59 3.06 11.20
C SER A 288 5.34 3.06 12.10
N LEU A 289 4.71 4.23 12.30
CA LEU A 289 3.47 4.35 13.07
C LEU A 289 2.28 3.70 12.35
N ALA A 290 2.20 3.84 11.01
CA ALA A 290 1.17 3.21 10.21
C ALA A 290 1.29 1.68 10.26
N LEU A 291 2.49 1.13 10.12
CA LEU A 291 2.77 -0.31 10.25
C LEU A 291 2.38 -0.83 11.64
N GLN A 292 2.77 -0.12 12.69
CA GLN A 292 2.41 -0.48 14.07
C GLN A 292 0.88 -0.50 14.27
N ARG A 293 0.17 0.50 13.76
CA ARG A 293 -1.30 0.60 13.85
C ARG A 293 -1.99 -0.54 13.11
N LEU A 294 -1.47 -0.96 11.96
CA LEU A 294 -1.94 -2.10 11.18
C LEU A 294 -1.46 -3.46 11.75
N ARG A 295 -0.48 -3.46 12.66
CA ARG A 295 0.18 -4.67 13.17
C ARG A 295 0.82 -5.48 12.04
N LEU A 296 1.54 -4.80 11.16
CA LEU A 296 2.28 -5.40 10.05
C LEU A 296 3.78 -5.24 10.28
N ASP A 297 4.50 -6.36 10.24
CA ASP A 297 5.96 -6.37 10.28
C ASP A 297 6.49 -6.33 8.85
N PRO A 298 7.40 -5.40 8.52
CA PRO A 298 7.95 -5.29 7.18
C PRO A 298 8.87 -6.48 6.86
N VAL A 299 8.85 -6.91 5.59
CA VAL A 299 9.73 -7.97 5.08
C VAL A 299 11.18 -7.49 5.02
N LEU A 300 11.40 -6.25 4.59
CA LEU A 300 12.73 -5.65 4.41
C LEU A 300 12.86 -4.31 5.13
N ASP A 301 14.12 -3.98 5.49
CA ASP A 301 14.52 -2.65 5.94
C ASP A 301 15.85 -2.27 5.24
N LEU A 302 15.73 -1.66 4.05
CA LEU A 302 16.84 -1.25 3.19
C LEU A 302 16.98 0.28 3.12
N GLN A 303 16.38 1.02 4.06
CA GLN A 303 16.40 2.47 4.13
C GLN A 303 15.83 3.16 2.87
N MET A 304 14.92 2.48 2.15
CA MET A 304 14.28 3.00 0.94
C MET A 304 13.17 4.01 1.29
N ARG A 305 12.92 4.97 0.38
CA ARG A 305 11.85 5.98 0.50
C ARG A 305 11.44 6.56 -0.85
N LEU A 306 11.53 5.78 -1.91
CA LEU A 306 11.23 6.28 -3.26
C LEU A 306 9.73 6.35 -3.54
N GLY A 307 8.94 5.34 -3.15
CA GLY A 307 7.59 5.11 -3.65
C GLY A 307 7.59 4.22 -4.90
N GLU A 308 6.69 4.44 -5.82
CA GLU A 308 6.52 3.69 -7.09
C GLU A 308 6.19 2.19 -6.92
N GLY A 309 5.97 1.68 -5.70
CA GLY A 309 5.90 0.26 -5.43
C GLY A 309 7.27 -0.41 -5.32
N SER A 310 8.35 0.37 -5.28
CA SER A 310 9.72 -0.11 -5.39
C SER A 310 10.14 -1.01 -4.22
N GLY A 311 9.80 -0.65 -2.98
CA GLY A 311 10.16 -1.46 -1.82
C GLY A 311 9.39 -2.78 -1.77
N ALA A 312 8.13 -2.78 -2.20
CA ALA A 312 7.33 -3.99 -2.35
C ALA A 312 7.90 -4.92 -3.44
N LEU A 313 8.32 -4.36 -4.57
CA LEU A 313 8.97 -5.13 -5.65
C LEU A 313 10.29 -5.77 -5.20
N VAL A 314 11.10 -5.06 -4.38
CA VAL A 314 12.33 -5.65 -3.82
C VAL A 314 12.01 -6.76 -2.81
N ALA A 315 10.87 -6.70 -2.11
CA ALA A 315 10.44 -7.75 -1.17
C ALA A 315 9.81 -8.97 -1.88
N LEU A 316 9.32 -8.82 -3.10
CA LEU A 316 8.65 -9.90 -3.84
C LEU A 316 9.51 -11.16 -4.01
N PRO A 317 10.81 -11.11 -4.36
CA PRO A 317 11.67 -12.29 -4.41
C PRO A 317 11.79 -13.03 -3.08
N VAL A 318 11.77 -12.32 -1.95
CA VAL A 318 11.77 -12.95 -0.62
C VAL A 318 10.48 -13.73 -0.37
N LEU A 319 9.33 -13.15 -0.74
CA LEU A 319 8.05 -13.86 -0.66
C LEU A 319 8.02 -15.07 -1.61
N GLN A 320 8.54 -14.92 -2.84
CA GLN A 320 8.65 -16.03 -3.79
C GLN A 320 9.55 -17.15 -3.26
N ALA A 321 10.68 -16.82 -2.63
CA ALA A 321 11.56 -17.80 -1.97
C ALA A 321 10.85 -18.52 -0.82
N ALA A 322 10.09 -17.80 0.00
CA ALA A 322 9.29 -18.39 1.07
C ALA A 322 8.25 -19.39 0.54
N VAL A 323 7.53 -19.04 -0.51
CA VAL A 323 6.58 -19.93 -1.19
C VAL A 323 7.28 -21.14 -1.79
N GLY A 324 8.42 -20.91 -2.48
CA GLY A 324 9.20 -21.98 -3.11
C GLY A 324 9.72 -23.00 -2.09
N THR A 325 10.24 -22.56 -0.95
CA THR A 325 10.75 -23.45 0.09
C THR A 325 9.64 -24.34 0.66
N LEU A 326 8.45 -23.78 1.00
CA LEU A 326 7.34 -24.58 1.49
C LEU A 326 6.80 -25.56 0.45
N ALA A 327 6.79 -25.15 -0.83
CA ALA A 327 6.22 -25.95 -1.90
C ALA A 327 7.14 -27.08 -2.38
N GLN A 328 8.46 -26.84 -2.48
CA GLN A 328 9.40 -27.68 -3.23
C GLN A 328 10.39 -28.43 -2.36
N MET A 329 10.64 -27.99 -1.11
CA MET A 329 11.50 -28.78 -0.23
C MET A 329 10.86 -30.13 0.08
N ALA A 330 11.67 -31.16 0.09
CA ALA A 330 11.25 -32.50 0.50
C ALA A 330 10.99 -32.54 2.02
N THR A 331 10.04 -33.35 2.43
CA THR A 331 9.87 -33.75 3.83
C THR A 331 10.95 -34.76 4.22
N PHE A 332 11.16 -34.99 5.53
CA PHE A 332 12.07 -36.02 6.01
C PHE A 332 11.72 -37.41 5.45
N ASP A 333 10.42 -37.71 5.40
CA ASP A 333 9.92 -39.00 4.85
C ASP A 333 10.23 -39.11 3.35
N GLU A 334 9.94 -38.07 2.55
CA GLU A 334 10.20 -38.02 1.11
C GLU A 334 11.69 -38.15 0.79
N ALA A 335 12.54 -37.50 1.58
CA ALA A 335 13.99 -37.52 1.40
C ALA A 335 14.68 -38.73 2.04
N ARG A 336 13.95 -39.55 2.83
CA ARG A 336 14.50 -40.66 3.61
C ARG A 336 15.66 -40.22 4.52
N VAL A 337 15.50 -39.08 5.17
CA VAL A 337 16.47 -38.52 6.13
C VAL A 337 15.97 -38.85 7.53
N ASP A 338 16.83 -39.45 8.35
CA ASP A 338 16.52 -39.80 9.72
C ASP A 338 16.27 -38.54 10.56
N THR A 339 15.32 -38.60 11.44
CA THR A 339 14.95 -37.49 12.33
C THR A 339 15.60 -37.56 13.71
N THR A 340 16.19 -38.73 14.07
CA THR A 340 17.03 -39.02 15.25
C THR A 340 17.69 -40.36 15.10
#